data_9cd452846f77fd49c7694c8d5199a076
#
_entry.id   9cd452846f77fd49c7694c8d5199a076
#
_cell.length_a   1.000
_cell.length_b   1.000
_cell.length_c   1.000
_cell.angle_alpha   90.00
_cell.angle_beta   90.00
_cell.angle_gamma   90.00
#
_symmetry.space_group_name_H-M   'P 1'
#
loop_
_entity.id
_entity.type
_entity.pdbx_description
1 polymer ?
#
loop_
_entity_poly.entity_id
_entity_poly.type
_entity_poly.pdbx_seq_one_letter_code
_entity_poly.pdbx_strand_id
1 'polypeptide(L)'
;MKLNLFTIALAFISVNALAQITVTDSDIISVGDIVYQAVDSMPSNSITTGNSGPSQTWDFSALQNMEVDIIEVISPIGTPYENIHPDANMCVEIDSELMYLDKSSTGLEMVGYGDIALNRLMIPLPLVYGLSQQSGPNTVLDSVFANMFLPDSLAPFISLNPAYDQVDSLKITAVITSEFNVDAWGNITIPLGNFDALRLKVEETTTTDYYAYCSSSLGLGGGWYSVPAQIAPSETEIANRYQWWSNEPSVKFMLAELEMDSLSNNVEFVTFLTENQTTSAHILPNISVDVYPNPTLKTITISTSINNSEFVVSDINGKVLSKERFSKTSQFNFSEYPSGVYFIKVISGENVVFKKIVKQ
;
A
#
# COMPACT_ATOMS: atom_id res chain seq x y z
N MET A 1 2.40 80.32 17.79
CA MET A 1 2.55 78.98 18.24
C MET A 1 1.97 78.10 17.14
N LYS A 2 2.85 77.51 16.28
CA LYS A 2 2.40 76.63 15.16
C LYS A 2 2.44 75.19 15.59
N LEU A 3 1.27 74.55 15.58
CA LEU A 3 1.10 73.13 15.93
C LEU A 3 1.36 72.28 14.68
N ASN A 4 2.46 71.55 14.65
CA ASN A 4 2.76 70.62 13.57
C ASN A 4 2.01 69.30 13.84
N LEU A 5 1.03 69.02 12.99
CA LEU A 5 0.32 67.73 12.98
C LEU A 5 1.21 66.71 12.25
N PHE A 6 1.78 65.77 13.01
CA PHE A 6 2.50 64.63 12.45
C PHE A 6 1.47 63.57 12.07
N THR A 7 1.20 63.42 10.79
CA THR A 7 0.35 62.33 10.28
C THR A 7 1.17 61.04 10.17
N ILE A 8 0.98 60.11 11.09
CA ILE A 8 1.55 58.75 11.01
C ILE A 8 0.72 57.98 9.99
N ALA A 9 1.24 57.75 8.79
CA ALA A 9 0.68 56.81 7.82
C ALA A 9 1.00 55.38 8.27
N LEU A 10 0.01 54.68 8.81
CA LEU A 10 0.09 53.25 9.09
C LEU A 10 -0.02 52.53 7.74
N ALA A 11 1.09 52.07 7.18
CA ALA A 11 1.08 51.16 6.03
C ALA A 11 0.60 49.80 6.52
N PHE A 12 -0.63 49.45 6.19
CA PHE A 12 -1.12 48.07 6.28
C PHE A 12 -0.39 47.22 5.21
N ILE A 13 0.66 46.54 5.60
CA ILE A 13 1.20 45.44 4.81
C ILE A 13 0.18 44.30 4.96
N SER A 14 -0.68 44.13 3.95
CA SER A 14 -1.46 42.92 3.82
C SER A 14 -0.49 41.79 3.52
N VAL A 15 -0.02 41.10 4.55
CA VAL A 15 0.57 39.80 4.40
C VAL A 15 -0.60 38.89 3.94
N ASN A 16 -0.62 38.52 2.67
CA ASN A 16 -1.39 37.40 2.23
C ASN A 16 -0.82 36.19 2.98
N ALA A 17 -1.40 35.86 4.13
CA ALA A 17 -1.20 34.57 4.74
C ALA A 17 -1.85 33.56 3.76
N LEU A 18 -1.04 32.99 2.88
CA LEU A 18 -1.41 31.76 2.21
C LEU A 18 -1.73 30.79 3.35
N ALA A 19 -2.98 30.36 3.42
CA ALA A 19 -3.42 29.47 4.48
C ALA A 19 -2.66 28.17 4.30
N GLN A 20 -1.82 27.84 5.26
CA GLN A 20 -1.14 26.56 5.32
C GLN A 20 -2.20 25.46 5.30
N ILE A 21 -2.12 24.52 4.36
CA ILE A 21 -3.04 23.39 4.30
C ILE A 21 -2.75 22.41 5.43
N THR A 22 -3.75 21.63 5.78
CA THR A 22 -3.65 20.47 6.66
C THR A 22 -4.25 19.29 5.93
N VAL A 23 -3.58 18.15 5.95
CA VAL A 23 -4.11 16.89 5.39
C VAL A 23 -4.52 15.99 6.54
N THR A 24 -5.75 15.54 6.51
CA THR A 24 -6.38 14.70 7.56
C THR A 24 -6.76 13.34 6.98
N ASP A 25 -7.27 12.45 7.81
CA ASP A 25 -7.78 11.14 7.39
C ASP A 25 -8.93 11.23 6.37
N SER A 26 -9.69 12.34 6.38
CA SER A 26 -10.75 12.57 5.39
C SER A 26 -10.23 12.97 4.01
N ASP A 27 -8.97 13.42 3.93
CA ASP A 27 -8.34 13.90 2.70
C ASP A 27 -7.57 12.80 1.96
N ILE A 28 -7.43 11.61 2.55
CA ILE A 28 -6.74 10.48 1.95
C ILE A 28 -7.71 9.34 1.58
N ILE A 29 -7.21 8.34 0.87
CA ILE A 29 -7.97 7.19 0.34
C ILE A 29 -8.97 6.60 1.33
N SER A 30 -10.08 6.10 0.80
CA SER A 30 -11.14 5.40 1.53
C SER A 30 -11.64 4.22 0.70
N VAL A 31 -12.33 3.29 1.33
CA VAL A 31 -12.94 2.15 0.62
C VAL A 31 -13.85 2.64 -0.51
N GLY A 32 -13.60 2.16 -1.73
CA GLY A 32 -14.30 2.54 -2.96
C GLY A 32 -13.55 3.54 -3.82
N ASP A 33 -12.44 4.13 -3.34
CA ASP A 33 -11.58 4.99 -4.17
C ASP A 33 -10.72 4.13 -5.12
N ILE A 34 -10.42 4.70 -6.29
CA ILE A 34 -9.50 4.13 -7.27
C ILE A 34 -8.44 5.18 -7.56
N VAL A 35 -7.18 4.84 -7.32
CA VAL A 35 -6.04 5.72 -7.55
C VAL A 35 -5.35 5.31 -8.86
N TYR A 36 -5.11 6.28 -9.74
CA TYR A 36 -4.35 6.11 -10.96
C TYR A 36 -3.01 6.80 -10.80
N GLN A 37 -1.94 6.02 -10.78
CA GLN A 37 -0.57 6.50 -10.67
C GLN A 37 0.23 6.14 -11.90
N ALA A 38 1.26 6.92 -12.20
CA ALA A 38 2.28 6.56 -13.17
C ALA A 38 3.67 6.65 -12.54
N VAL A 39 4.59 5.87 -13.09
CA VAL A 39 6.00 5.91 -12.75
C VAL A 39 6.78 6.51 -13.90
N ASP A 40 7.62 7.50 -13.58
CA ASP A 40 8.69 7.98 -14.45
C ASP A 40 10.03 7.44 -13.91
N SER A 41 10.56 6.41 -14.56
CA SER A 41 11.81 5.73 -14.17
C SER A 41 13.07 6.43 -14.69
N MET A 42 12.92 7.51 -15.48
CA MET A 42 14.02 8.32 -15.99
C MET A 42 13.68 9.81 -15.93
N PRO A 43 13.39 10.35 -14.71
CA PRO A 43 12.95 11.72 -14.59
C PRO A 43 14.03 12.71 -15.05
N SER A 44 13.58 13.84 -15.59
CA SER A 44 14.49 14.92 -15.99
C SER A 44 15.27 15.44 -14.78
N ASN A 45 16.53 15.81 -14.96
CA ASN A 45 17.36 16.43 -13.93
C ASN A 45 16.81 17.75 -13.36
N SER A 46 15.77 18.32 -13.97
CA SER A 46 15.03 19.46 -13.42
C SER A 46 14.09 19.08 -12.28
N ILE A 47 13.71 17.80 -12.17
CA ILE A 47 12.91 17.26 -11.08
C ILE A 47 13.80 17.11 -9.87
N THR A 48 13.53 17.88 -8.83
CA THR A 48 14.31 17.89 -7.58
C THR A 48 13.38 18.04 -6.38
N THR A 49 13.86 17.63 -5.23
CA THR A 49 13.12 17.82 -3.97
C THR A 49 12.86 19.31 -3.66
N GLY A 50 13.69 20.22 -4.15
CA GLY A 50 13.68 21.64 -3.78
C GLY A 50 14.20 21.87 -2.36
N ASN A 51 14.04 23.10 -1.86
CA ASN A 51 14.45 23.48 -0.51
C ASN A 51 13.36 23.13 0.52
N SER A 52 13.74 23.03 1.79
CA SER A 52 12.79 23.05 2.90
C SER A 52 12.28 24.48 3.17
N GLY A 53 11.15 24.57 3.86
CA GLY A 53 10.56 25.83 4.28
C GLY A 53 9.24 26.18 3.60
N PRO A 54 8.69 27.36 3.92
CA PRO A 54 7.40 27.81 3.41
C PRO A 54 7.47 28.31 1.96
N SER A 55 6.29 28.35 1.32
CA SER A 55 6.07 28.99 0.00
C SER A 55 7.01 28.47 -1.10
N GLN A 56 7.22 27.17 -1.13
CA GLN A 56 8.00 26.51 -2.16
C GLN A 56 7.19 26.39 -3.46
N THR A 57 7.90 26.16 -4.56
CA THR A 57 7.29 25.84 -5.86
C THR A 57 8.04 24.65 -6.46
N TRP A 58 7.31 23.61 -6.85
CA TRP A 58 7.85 22.43 -7.51
C TRP A 58 7.21 22.29 -8.88
N ASP A 59 8.01 22.24 -9.92
CA ASP A 59 7.54 22.03 -11.30
C ASP A 59 7.91 20.62 -11.77
N PHE A 60 6.91 19.72 -11.69
CA PHE A 60 6.98 18.35 -12.14
C PHE A 60 6.10 18.12 -13.38
N SER A 61 5.77 19.19 -14.10
CA SER A 61 4.92 19.12 -15.30
C SER A 61 5.53 18.30 -16.45
N ALA A 62 6.84 18.06 -16.42
CA ALA A 62 7.57 17.31 -17.44
C ALA A 62 7.60 15.78 -17.21
N LEU A 63 7.01 15.27 -16.10
CA LEU A 63 6.95 13.85 -15.81
C LEU A 63 6.26 13.05 -16.93
N GLN A 64 6.77 11.84 -17.17
CA GLN A 64 6.32 10.96 -18.25
C GLN A 64 5.62 9.72 -17.68
N ASN A 65 4.46 9.35 -18.25
CA ASN A 65 3.77 8.10 -17.92
C ASN A 65 4.47 6.94 -18.60
N MET A 66 5.46 6.32 -17.95
CA MET A 66 6.17 5.14 -18.50
C MET A 66 5.46 3.84 -18.11
N GLU A 67 4.94 3.78 -16.90
CA GLU A 67 4.16 2.68 -16.37
C GLU A 67 2.97 3.26 -15.61
N VAL A 68 1.80 2.65 -15.70
CA VAL A 68 0.58 3.13 -15.03
C VAL A 68 0.03 2.02 -14.15
N ASP A 69 -0.12 2.33 -12.87
CA ASP A 69 -0.71 1.46 -11.87
C ASP A 69 -2.11 1.94 -11.48
N ILE A 70 -2.99 0.99 -11.31
CA ILE A 70 -4.35 1.22 -10.80
C ILE A 70 -4.45 0.56 -9.44
N ILE A 71 -4.68 1.38 -8.43
CA ILE A 71 -4.80 0.94 -7.04
C ILE A 71 -6.27 1.03 -6.63
N GLU A 72 -6.90 -0.11 -6.38
CA GLU A 72 -8.28 -0.18 -5.90
C GLU A 72 -8.29 -0.32 -4.37
N VAL A 73 -9.06 0.55 -3.71
CA VAL A 73 -9.25 0.50 -2.26
C VAL A 73 -10.53 -0.25 -1.94
N ILE A 74 -10.41 -1.45 -1.44
CA ILE A 74 -11.53 -2.34 -1.16
C ILE A 74 -11.75 -2.55 0.34
N SER A 75 -12.93 -3.10 0.70
CA SER A 75 -13.20 -3.54 2.07
C SER A 75 -12.37 -4.79 2.42
N PRO A 76 -11.79 -4.89 3.62
CA PRO A 76 -11.14 -6.10 4.08
C PRO A 76 -12.11 -7.27 4.28
N ILE A 77 -13.41 -6.97 4.45
CA ILE A 77 -14.45 -7.97 4.70
C ILE A 77 -14.65 -8.85 3.46
N GLY A 78 -14.50 -10.16 3.65
CA GLY A 78 -14.62 -11.16 2.58
C GLY A 78 -13.30 -11.42 1.84
N THR A 79 -12.21 -10.78 2.22
CA THR A 79 -10.87 -11.07 1.68
C THR A 79 -10.26 -12.32 2.34
N PRO A 80 -9.28 -12.99 1.72
CA PRO A 80 -8.71 -14.24 2.23
C PRO A 80 -8.11 -14.15 3.64
N TYR A 81 -7.57 -12.99 4.02
CA TYR A 81 -6.80 -12.82 5.27
C TYR A 81 -7.46 -11.87 6.26
N GLU A 82 -8.77 -11.56 6.13
CA GLU A 82 -9.50 -10.67 7.04
C GLU A 82 -9.38 -11.06 8.52
N ASN A 83 -9.32 -12.37 8.80
CA ASN A 83 -9.21 -12.88 10.16
C ASN A 83 -7.77 -12.80 10.73
N ILE A 84 -6.77 -12.65 9.86
CA ILE A 84 -5.37 -12.46 10.26
C ILE A 84 -5.13 -10.98 10.59
N HIS A 85 -5.84 -10.08 9.91
CA HIS A 85 -5.72 -8.63 10.05
C HIS A 85 -7.02 -7.98 10.55
N PRO A 86 -7.47 -8.30 11.78
CA PRO A 86 -8.77 -7.83 12.29
C PRO A 86 -8.85 -6.31 12.50
N ASP A 87 -7.71 -5.65 12.60
CA ASP A 87 -7.62 -4.20 12.79
C ASP A 87 -7.67 -3.42 11.46
N ALA A 88 -7.58 -4.12 10.31
CA ALA A 88 -7.67 -3.49 9.01
C ALA A 88 -9.06 -2.92 8.74
N ASN A 89 -9.15 -1.68 8.30
CA ASN A 89 -10.41 -1.07 7.86
C ASN A 89 -10.46 -0.79 6.35
N MET A 90 -9.38 -1.06 5.64
CA MET A 90 -9.30 -1.06 4.18
C MET A 90 -8.22 -2.02 3.67
N CYS A 91 -8.33 -2.41 2.41
CA CYS A 91 -7.32 -3.16 1.67
C CYS A 91 -7.01 -2.47 0.36
N VAL A 92 -5.77 -2.62 -0.08
CA VAL A 92 -5.30 -2.19 -1.40
C VAL A 92 -4.78 -3.42 -2.12
N GLU A 93 -5.26 -3.65 -3.35
CA GLU A 93 -4.74 -4.73 -4.20
C GLU A 93 -3.62 -4.17 -5.09
N ILE A 94 -2.44 -4.77 -4.98
CA ILE A 94 -1.26 -4.45 -5.78
C ILE A 94 -0.71 -5.78 -6.30
N ASP A 95 -0.59 -5.94 -7.62
CA ASP A 95 -0.05 -7.16 -8.27
C ASP A 95 -0.72 -8.47 -7.83
N SER A 96 -2.04 -8.43 -7.58
CA SER A 96 -2.84 -9.54 -7.08
C SER A 96 -2.56 -9.95 -5.62
N GLU A 97 -1.77 -9.19 -4.90
CA GLU A 97 -1.56 -9.32 -3.46
C GLU A 97 -2.32 -8.24 -2.69
N LEU A 98 -2.77 -8.57 -1.49
CA LEU A 98 -3.55 -7.65 -0.65
C LEU A 98 -2.69 -7.03 0.44
N MET A 99 -2.62 -5.70 0.43
CA MET A 99 -2.08 -4.90 1.52
C MET A 99 -3.24 -4.48 2.44
N TYR A 100 -3.17 -4.84 3.71
CA TYR A 100 -4.16 -4.53 4.74
C TYR A 100 -3.74 -3.27 5.49
N LEU A 101 -4.65 -2.31 5.55
CA LEU A 101 -4.38 -0.99 6.10
C LEU A 101 -5.40 -0.65 7.21
N ASP A 102 -4.91 0.00 8.25
CA ASP A 102 -5.74 0.70 9.24
C ASP A 102 -5.56 2.21 9.09
N LYS A 103 -6.64 2.88 8.68
CA LYS A 103 -6.71 4.34 8.61
C LYS A 103 -7.42 4.89 9.83
N SER A 104 -6.75 5.80 10.51
CA SER A 104 -7.29 6.51 11.67
C SER A 104 -6.98 8.01 11.61
N SER A 105 -7.50 8.78 12.56
CA SER A 105 -7.17 10.21 12.68
C SER A 105 -5.70 10.47 13.07
N THR A 106 -4.95 9.44 13.45
CA THR A 106 -3.54 9.54 13.86
C THR A 106 -2.56 9.03 12.81
N GLY A 107 -3.04 8.32 11.80
CA GLY A 107 -2.19 7.82 10.72
C GLY A 107 -2.86 6.81 9.82
N LEU A 108 -2.11 6.42 8.79
CA LEU A 108 -2.37 5.27 7.95
C LEU A 108 -1.29 4.24 8.25
N GLU A 109 -1.69 3.09 8.74
CA GLU A 109 -0.80 1.99 9.12
C GLU A 109 -1.00 0.79 8.20
N MET A 110 0.08 0.15 7.77
CA MET A 110 0.05 -1.17 7.17
C MET A 110 0.06 -2.21 8.28
N VAL A 111 -1.04 -2.95 8.41
CA VAL A 111 -1.21 -3.99 9.44
C VAL A 111 -0.99 -5.39 8.90
N GLY A 112 -0.87 -5.54 7.57
CA GLY A 112 -0.55 -6.81 6.95
C GLY A 112 -0.32 -6.74 5.45
N TYR A 113 0.37 -7.78 4.93
CA TYR A 113 0.58 -8.02 3.51
C TYR A 113 0.40 -9.52 3.25
N GLY A 114 -0.60 -9.89 2.45
CA GLY A 114 -1.01 -11.28 2.32
C GLY A 114 -1.34 -11.89 3.69
N ASP A 115 -0.72 -13.02 4.02
CA ASP A 115 -0.87 -13.70 5.30
C ASP A 115 0.13 -13.22 6.40
N ILE A 116 0.97 -12.24 6.08
CA ILE A 116 2.00 -11.72 6.98
C ILE A 116 1.44 -10.53 7.77
N ALA A 117 1.34 -10.66 9.09
CA ALA A 117 1.00 -9.54 9.96
C ALA A 117 2.19 -8.58 10.09
N LEU A 118 1.91 -7.28 9.93
CA LEU A 118 2.87 -6.20 10.00
C LEU A 118 2.39 -5.13 11.00
N ASN A 119 3.27 -4.20 11.32
CA ASN A 119 2.91 -2.98 12.04
C ASN A 119 3.86 -1.88 11.56
N ARG A 120 3.42 -1.15 10.51
CA ARG A 120 4.23 -0.11 9.91
C ARG A 120 3.39 1.14 9.66
N LEU A 121 3.73 2.22 10.33
CA LEU A 121 3.15 3.52 9.99
C LEU A 121 3.61 3.94 8.60
N MET A 122 2.66 4.18 7.71
CA MET A 122 2.89 4.64 6.34
C MET A 122 2.91 6.17 6.28
N ILE A 123 1.95 6.81 6.99
CA ILE A 123 1.77 8.25 7.02
C ILE A 123 1.24 8.64 8.40
N PRO A 124 1.89 9.55 9.13
CA PRO A 124 1.30 10.16 10.33
C PRO A 124 0.23 11.18 9.94
N LEU A 125 -0.84 11.27 10.70
CA LEU A 125 -1.91 12.25 10.48
C LEU A 125 -2.23 13.02 11.79
N PRO A 126 -2.68 14.27 11.68
CA PRO A 126 -2.76 15.09 10.47
C PRO A 126 -1.39 15.53 10.01
N LEU A 127 -1.17 15.66 8.68
CA LEU A 127 0.01 16.32 8.16
C LEU A 127 -0.15 17.84 8.31
N VAL A 128 0.77 18.43 9.04
CA VAL A 128 0.89 19.88 9.22
C VAL A 128 2.34 20.28 9.09
N TYR A 129 2.62 21.44 8.53
CA TYR A 129 3.99 21.94 8.42
C TYR A 129 4.69 22.02 9.78
N GLY A 130 5.89 21.45 9.87
CA GLY A 130 6.65 21.33 11.10
C GLY A 130 6.36 20.06 11.91
N LEU A 131 5.47 19.17 11.44
CA LEU A 131 5.33 17.84 12.02
C LEU A 131 6.67 17.11 11.93
N SER A 132 7.09 16.51 13.03
CA SER A 132 8.23 15.59 13.11
C SER A 132 7.81 14.41 14.00
N GLN A 133 7.83 13.22 13.46
CA GLN A 133 7.41 11.98 14.15
C GLN A 133 8.32 10.83 13.77
N GLN A 134 8.58 9.96 14.75
CA GLN A 134 9.30 8.72 14.54
C GLN A 134 8.35 7.54 14.79
N SER A 135 8.50 6.46 14.02
CA SER A 135 7.82 5.18 14.20
C SER A 135 8.82 4.04 14.20
N GLY A 136 8.56 3.02 15.01
CA GLY A 136 9.43 1.87 15.14
C GLY A 136 10.36 1.94 16.36
N PRO A 137 11.26 0.95 16.51
CA PRO A 137 11.54 -0.15 15.57
C PRO A 137 10.38 -1.15 15.47
N ASN A 138 9.95 -1.46 14.24
CA ASN A 138 8.89 -2.41 13.96
C ASN A 138 9.46 -3.61 13.19
N THR A 139 9.14 -4.83 13.62
CA THR A 139 9.55 -6.03 12.90
C THR A 139 8.71 -6.19 11.64
N VAL A 140 9.36 -6.23 10.49
CA VAL A 140 8.72 -6.42 9.17
C VAL A 140 9.04 -7.78 8.57
N LEU A 141 10.03 -8.50 9.12
CA LEU A 141 10.36 -9.87 8.76
C LEU A 141 10.85 -10.59 10.02
N ASP A 142 10.32 -11.78 10.28
CA ASP A 142 10.86 -12.77 11.24
C ASP A 142 10.58 -14.16 10.65
N SER A 143 11.52 -14.67 9.86
CA SER A 143 11.36 -15.91 9.12
C SER A 143 12.41 -16.93 9.49
N VAL A 144 11.96 -18.16 9.70
CA VAL A 144 12.82 -19.33 10.02
C VAL A 144 12.73 -20.33 8.87
N PHE A 145 13.89 -20.83 8.45
CA PHE A 145 14.00 -21.85 7.41
C PHE A 145 15.12 -22.84 7.72
N ALA A 146 15.03 -24.03 7.12
CA ALA A 146 16.05 -25.05 7.28
C ALA A 146 17.41 -24.54 6.78
N ASN A 147 18.48 -24.88 7.50
CA ASN A 147 19.82 -24.52 7.07
C ASN A 147 20.22 -25.24 5.78
N MET A 148 20.57 -24.47 4.75
CA MET A 148 21.10 -24.97 3.47
C MET A 148 22.42 -24.29 3.10
N PHE A 149 22.92 -23.36 3.92
CA PHE A 149 24.02 -22.48 3.56
C PHE A 149 25.22 -22.55 4.49
N LEU A 150 25.02 -22.75 5.80
CA LEU A 150 26.08 -22.75 6.80
C LEU A 150 26.53 -24.19 7.09
N PRO A 151 27.81 -24.51 6.99
CA PRO A 151 28.32 -25.83 7.40
C PRO A 151 28.23 -26.01 8.91
N ASP A 152 27.94 -27.22 9.35
CA ASP A 152 27.83 -27.62 10.77
C ASP A 152 29.10 -27.29 11.57
N SER A 153 30.26 -27.30 10.92
CA SER A 153 31.53 -26.95 11.55
C SER A 153 31.60 -25.52 12.10
N LEU A 154 30.65 -24.65 11.72
CA LEU A 154 30.54 -23.29 12.26
C LEU A 154 29.74 -23.24 13.57
N ALA A 155 29.00 -24.29 13.94
CA ALA A 155 28.15 -24.29 15.13
C ALA A 155 28.91 -23.92 16.42
N PRO A 156 30.10 -24.48 16.70
CA PRO A 156 30.88 -24.11 17.89
C PRO A 156 31.34 -22.65 17.89
N PHE A 157 31.62 -22.11 16.71
CA PHE A 157 32.05 -20.70 16.54
C PHE A 157 30.91 -19.74 16.70
N ILE A 158 29.73 -20.03 16.11
CA ILE A 158 28.55 -19.21 16.20
C ILE A 158 27.98 -19.18 17.61
N SER A 159 27.85 -20.38 18.23
CA SER A 159 27.27 -20.53 19.57
C SER A 159 28.21 -20.21 20.71
N LEU A 160 29.52 -20.09 20.44
CA LEU A 160 30.57 -20.04 21.44
C LEU A 160 30.56 -21.27 22.39
N ASN A 161 29.97 -22.38 21.96
CA ASN A 161 29.83 -23.61 22.73
C ASN A 161 30.41 -24.80 21.93
N PRO A 162 31.55 -25.39 22.36
CA PRO A 162 32.16 -26.48 21.64
C PRO A 162 31.36 -27.80 21.66
N ALA A 163 30.30 -27.88 22.46
CA ALA A 163 29.40 -29.04 22.49
C ALA A 163 28.32 -28.99 21.36
N TYR A 164 28.16 -27.87 20.68
CA TYR A 164 27.25 -27.73 19.56
C TYR A 164 28.01 -27.97 18.26
N ASP A 165 27.57 -28.96 17.52
CA ASP A 165 28.22 -29.48 16.32
C ASP A 165 27.30 -29.49 15.07
N GLN A 166 26.09 -28.91 15.17
CA GLN A 166 25.13 -28.83 14.10
C GLN A 166 24.53 -27.41 13.99
N VAL A 167 24.27 -26.97 12.76
CA VAL A 167 23.47 -25.78 12.42
C VAL A 167 22.22 -26.26 11.74
N ASP A 168 21.09 -26.30 12.47
CA ASP A 168 19.85 -26.90 11.99
C ASP A 168 19.00 -25.93 11.16
N SER A 169 18.90 -24.69 11.60
CA SER A 169 18.00 -23.69 11.02
C SER A 169 18.65 -22.31 11.02
N LEU A 170 18.17 -21.49 10.08
CA LEU A 170 18.53 -20.07 10.00
C LEU A 170 17.29 -19.22 10.25
N LYS A 171 17.49 -18.07 10.86
CA LYS A 171 16.45 -17.04 11.02
C LYS A 171 16.95 -15.71 10.50
N ILE A 172 16.12 -15.03 9.72
CA ILE A 172 16.33 -13.65 9.28
C ILE A 172 15.28 -12.80 9.97
N THR A 173 15.73 -11.72 10.59
CA THR A 173 14.84 -10.68 11.10
C THR A 173 15.15 -9.37 10.40
N ALA A 174 14.10 -8.64 10.00
CA ALA A 174 14.26 -7.27 9.54
C ALA A 174 13.39 -6.34 10.37
N VAL A 175 14.00 -5.25 10.80
CA VAL A 175 13.38 -4.22 11.64
C VAL A 175 13.47 -2.89 10.92
N ILE A 176 12.35 -2.16 10.84
CA ILE A 176 12.26 -0.86 10.20
C ILE A 176 12.03 0.24 11.25
N THR A 177 12.73 1.34 11.09
CA THR A 177 12.49 2.60 11.81
C THR A 177 12.25 3.70 10.78
N SER A 178 11.17 4.44 10.93
CA SER A 178 10.79 5.50 9.99
C SER A 178 10.79 6.87 10.70
N GLU A 179 11.35 7.87 10.04
CA GLU A 179 11.29 9.27 10.45
C GLU A 179 10.46 10.07 9.43
N PHE A 180 9.46 10.78 9.93
CA PHE A 180 8.53 11.58 9.14
C PHE A 180 8.70 13.04 9.48
N ASN A 181 8.96 13.88 8.47
CA ASN A 181 9.13 15.31 8.65
C ASN A 181 8.36 16.08 7.58
N VAL A 182 7.34 16.86 7.97
CA VAL A 182 6.70 17.81 7.05
C VAL A 182 7.52 19.09 7.04
N ASP A 183 8.48 19.16 6.13
CA ASP A 183 9.54 20.14 6.14
C ASP A 183 9.35 21.30 5.17
N ALA A 184 8.34 21.24 4.30
CA ALA A 184 8.01 22.30 3.35
C ALA A 184 6.51 22.31 3.00
N TRP A 185 6.05 23.47 2.54
CA TRP A 185 4.73 23.64 1.94
C TRP A 185 4.80 24.67 0.81
N GLY A 186 3.89 24.55 -0.14
CA GLY A 186 3.83 25.46 -1.27
C GLY A 186 2.95 24.92 -2.38
N ASN A 187 3.36 25.14 -3.61
CA ASN A 187 2.60 24.80 -4.79
C ASN A 187 3.38 23.82 -5.67
N ILE A 188 2.74 22.71 -6.07
CA ILE A 188 3.32 21.72 -6.97
C ILE A 188 2.52 21.66 -8.27
N THR A 189 3.22 21.62 -9.39
CA THR A 189 2.65 21.35 -10.72
C THR A 189 3.08 19.95 -11.15
N ILE A 190 2.12 19.07 -11.41
CA ILE A 190 2.31 17.76 -12.02
C ILE A 190 1.55 17.75 -13.37
N PRO A 191 1.69 16.75 -14.25
CA PRO A 191 0.93 16.68 -15.51
C PRO A 191 -0.59 16.83 -15.33
N LEU A 192 -1.14 16.40 -14.20
CA LEU A 192 -2.57 16.49 -13.86
C LEU A 192 -3.03 17.93 -13.60
N GLY A 193 -2.15 18.81 -13.08
CA GLY A 193 -2.50 20.18 -12.72
C GLY A 193 -1.59 20.79 -11.68
N ASN A 194 -2.10 21.87 -11.07
CA ASN A 194 -1.39 22.66 -10.08
C ASN A 194 -2.14 22.59 -8.74
N PHE A 195 -1.43 22.31 -7.64
CA PHE A 195 -2.01 22.02 -6.34
C PHE A 195 -1.23 22.68 -5.21
N ASP A 196 -1.94 23.12 -4.17
CA ASP A 196 -1.32 23.44 -2.89
C ASP A 196 -0.93 22.12 -2.20
N ALA A 197 0.30 22.03 -1.69
CA ALA A 197 0.84 20.80 -1.14
C ALA A 197 1.71 21.01 0.10
N LEU A 198 1.69 20.00 0.97
CA LEU A 198 2.70 19.75 1.99
C LEU A 198 3.70 18.74 1.44
N ARG A 199 4.99 18.97 1.73
CA ARG A 199 6.02 17.97 1.46
C ARG A 199 6.33 17.20 2.74
N LEU A 200 6.15 15.89 2.69
CA LEU A 200 6.54 14.95 3.72
C LEU A 200 7.86 14.29 3.30
N LYS A 201 8.93 14.51 4.05
CA LYS A 201 10.16 13.73 3.96
C LYS A 201 10.01 12.49 4.82
N VAL A 202 10.26 11.32 4.23
CA VAL A 202 10.29 10.03 4.90
C VAL A 202 11.69 9.45 4.79
N GLU A 203 12.31 9.15 5.93
CA GLU A 203 13.59 8.44 6.00
C GLU A 203 13.35 7.13 6.72
N GLU A 204 13.61 6.01 6.05
CA GLU A 204 13.43 4.68 6.60
C GLU A 204 14.78 3.97 6.71
N THR A 205 15.06 3.47 7.89
CA THR A 205 16.22 2.63 8.16
C THR A 205 15.75 1.20 8.41
N THR A 206 16.14 0.28 7.53
CA THR A 206 15.91 -1.16 7.69
C THR A 206 17.19 -1.83 8.15
N THR A 207 17.11 -2.56 9.27
CA THR A 207 18.22 -3.37 9.77
C THR A 207 17.85 -4.84 9.67
N THR A 208 18.67 -5.60 8.97
CA THR A 208 18.52 -7.06 8.79
C THR A 208 19.57 -7.79 9.60
N ASP A 209 19.14 -8.69 10.47
CA ASP A 209 19.98 -9.53 11.31
C ASP A 209 19.78 -11.02 10.99
N TYR A 210 20.88 -11.78 11.15
CA TYR A 210 20.94 -13.19 10.85
C TYR A 210 21.21 -14.01 12.11
N TYR A 211 20.44 -15.08 12.32
CA TYR A 211 20.58 -15.99 13.44
C TYR A 211 20.68 -17.43 12.94
N ALA A 212 21.40 -18.26 13.69
CA ALA A 212 21.50 -19.68 13.46
C ALA A 212 21.05 -20.46 14.70
N TYR A 213 20.26 -21.50 14.50
CA TYR A 213 19.96 -22.46 15.57
C TYR A 213 21.07 -23.50 15.57
N CYS A 214 21.93 -23.45 16.62
CA CYS A 214 22.98 -24.39 16.82
C CYS A 214 22.58 -25.42 17.87
N SER A 215 22.84 -26.69 17.58
CA SER A 215 22.51 -27.83 18.47
C SER A 215 23.63 -28.83 18.59
N SER A 216 23.43 -29.79 19.49
CA SER A 216 24.34 -30.92 19.67
C SER A 216 23.75 -32.19 19.10
N SER A 217 24.46 -32.88 18.21
CA SER A 217 24.09 -34.20 17.69
C SER A 217 23.92 -35.26 18.78
N LEU A 218 24.50 -35.03 19.98
CA LEU A 218 24.36 -35.89 21.16
C LEU A 218 23.15 -35.54 22.03
N GLY A 219 22.30 -34.61 21.62
CA GLY A 219 21.09 -34.19 22.35
C GLY A 219 21.37 -33.35 23.62
N LEU A 220 22.53 -32.69 23.70
CA LEU A 220 22.91 -31.83 24.83
C LEU A 220 22.27 -30.43 24.79
N GLY A 221 21.25 -30.25 23.96
CA GLY A 221 20.49 -29.00 23.82
C GLY A 221 20.79 -28.23 22.53
N GLY A 222 20.22 -27.03 22.41
CA GLY A 222 20.39 -26.13 21.28
C GLY A 222 19.81 -24.77 21.58
N GLY A 223 20.08 -23.78 20.72
CA GLY A 223 19.58 -22.43 20.85
C GLY A 223 19.86 -21.54 19.64
N TRP A 224 19.17 -20.40 19.59
CA TRP A 224 19.39 -19.36 18.60
C TRP A 224 20.57 -18.46 19.00
N TYR A 225 21.45 -18.23 18.05
CA TYR A 225 22.64 -17.39 18.21
C TYR A 225 22.75 -16.43 17.03
N SER A 226 23.14 -15.19 17.29
CA SER A 226 23.46 -14.24 16.23
C SER A 226 24.64 -14.76 15.40
N VAL A 227 24.50 -14.76 14.10
CA VAL A 227 25.59 -15.13 13.20
C VAL A 227 26.66 -14.03 13.26
N PRO A 228 27.93 -14.38 13.55
CA PRO A 228 29.00 -13.39 13.63
C PRO A 228 29.16 -12.61 12.33
N ALA A 229 29.47 -11.31 12.42
CA ALA A 229 29.61 -10.42 11.28
C ALA A 229 30.63 -10.85 10.22
N GLN A 230 31.61 -11.71 10.63
CA GLN A 230 32.58 -12.28 9.70
C GLN A 230 31.97 -13.32 8.75
N ILE A 231 30.81 -13.88 9.10
CA ILE A 231 30.05 -14.87 8.31
C ILE A 231 28.93 -14.18 7.57
N ALA A 232 28.08 -13.46 8.30
CA ALA A 232 26.99 -12.66 7.75
C ALA A 232 26.85 -11.38 8.58
N PRO A 233 27.36 -10.24 8.10
CA PRO A 233 27.19 -8.96 8.79
C PRO A 233 25.73 -8.56 8.80
N SER A 234 25.28 -7.88 9.87
CA SER A 234 24.02 -7.16 9.84
C SER A 234 24.03 -6.13 8.72
N GLU A 235 22.95 -6.06 7.97
CA GLU A 235 22.80 -5.13 6.87
C GLU A 235 21.92 -3.96 7.31
N THR A 236 22.33 -2.75 6.96
CA THR A 236 21.53 -1.55 7.22
C THR A 236 21.32 -0.82 5.90
N GLU A 237 20.06 -0.63 5.54
CA GLU A 237 19.64 0.09 4.35
C GLU A 237 18.89 1.34 4.78
N ILE A 238 19.14 2.46 4.09
CA ILE A 238 18.46 3.74 4.32
C ILE A 238 17.78 4.14 3.01
N ALA A 239 16.46 4.27 3.06
CA ALA A 239 15.64 4.77 1.97
C ALA A 239 15.14 6.18 2.30
N ASN A 240 15.34 7.12 1.39
CA ASN A 240 14.85 8.48 1.50
C ASN A 240 13.80 8.74 0.44
N ARG A 241 12.61 9.16 0.88
CA ARG A 241 11.50 9.51 -0.01
C ARG A 241 10.96 10.90 0.32
N TYR A 242 10.47 11.58 -0.70
CA TYR A 242 9.78 12.85 -0.56
C TYR A 242 8.40 12.75 -1.21
N GLN A 243 7.36 13.00 -0.44
CA GLN A 243 5.96 12.88 -0.85
C GLN A 243 5.28 14.24 -0.81
N TRP A 244 4.43 14.54 -1.79
CA TRP A 244 3.59 15.74 -1.82
C TRP A 244 2.14 15.34 -1.61
N TRP A 245 1.54 15.93 -0.59
CA TRP A 245 0.20 15.67 -0.16
C TRP A 245 -0.65 16.94 -0.22
N SER A 246 -1.92 16.83 -0.65
CA SER A 246 -2.89 17.92 -0.75
C SER A 246 -4.18 17.57 0.01
N ASN A 247 -4.88 18.60 0.47
CA ASN A 247 -6.24 18.47 1.00
C ASN A 247 -7.30 18.83 -0.05
N GLU A 248 -6.92 18.91 -1.33
CA GLU A 248 -7.86 19.11 -2.42
C GLU A 248 -8.82 17.91 -2.51
N PRO A 249 -10.17 18.09 -2.45
CA PRO A 249 -11.13 16.97 -2.41
C PRO A 249 -11.04 16.00 -3.59
N SER A 250 -10.49 16.43 -4.73
CA SER A 250 -10.25 15.59 -5.90
C SER A 250 -8.95 14.79 -5.82
N VAL A 251 -8.12 15.04 -4.81
CA VAL A 251 -6.85 14.36 -4.58
C VAL A 251 -6.98 13.55 -3.30
N LYS A 252 -7.03 12.23 -3.43
CA LYS A 252 -7.18 11.32 -2.29
C LYS A 252 -5.90 10.54 -1.97
N PHE A 253 -4.83 10.81 -2.71
CA PHE A 253 -3.55 10.14 -2.55
C PHE A 253 -2.40 11.14 -2.72
N MET A 254 -1.15 10.69 -2.57
CA MET A 254 0.00 11.55 -2.83
C MET A 254 0.02 12.04 -4.28
N LEU A 255 0.25 13.32 -4.46
CA LEU A 255 0.39 13.93 -5.78
C LEU A 255 1.63 13.44 -6.52
N ALA A 256 2.72 13.28 -5.79
CA ALA A 256 3.99 12.73 -6.27
C ALA A 256 4.80 12.16 -5.11
N GLU A 257 5.63 11.17 -5.42
CA GLU A 257 6.69 10.66 -4.56
C GLU A 257 7.99 10.59 -5.35
N LEU A 258 9.05 11.17 -4.80
CA LEU A 258 10.41 11.03 -5.30
C LEU A 258 11.15 10.01 -4.42
N GLU A 259 11.66 8.96 -5.01
CA GLU A 259 12.60 8.06 -4.37
C GLU A 259 14.03 8.49 -4.70
N MET A 260 14.88 8.53 -3.68
CA MET A 260 16.24 9.02 -3.79
C MET A 260 17.23 7.86 -3.81
N ASP A 261 18.12 7.87 -4.77
CA ASP A 261 19.27 6.96 -4.76
C ASP A 261 20.10 7.16 -3.50
N SER A 262 20.32 6.09 -2.73
CA SER A 262 20.96 6.14 -1.42
C SER A 262 22.44 6.55 -1.48
N LEU A 263 23.10 6.41 -2.64
CA LEU A 263 24.52 6.69 -2.84
C LEU A 263 24.78 8.08 -3.41
N SER A 264 23.97 8.48 -4.40
CA SER A 264 24.17 9.75 -5.14
C SER A 264 23.28 10.89 -4.68
N ASN A 265 22.24 10.60 -3.90
CA ASN A 265 21.21 11.55 -3.48
C ASN A 265 20.50 12.24 -4.67
N ASN A 266 20.51 11.58 -5.83
CA ASN A 266 19.73 11.96 -7.00
C ASN A 266 18.34 11.32 -6.93
N VAL A 267 17.39 11.88 -7.69
CA VAL A 267 16.07 11.24 -7.88
C VAL A 267 16.27 10.01 -8.75
N GLU A 268 15.87 8.84 -8.24
CA GLU A 268 15.97 7.56 -8.95
C GLU A 268 14.75 7.37 -9.84
N PHE A 269 13.56 7.47 -9.29
CA PHE A 269 12.30 7.47 -10.02
C PHE A 269 11.25 8.33 -9.31
N VAL A 270 10.17 8.63 -10.03
CA VAL A 270 9.05 9.42 -9.52
C VAL A 270 7.76 8.68 -9.78
N THR A 271 6.99 8.46 -8.73
CA THR A 271 5.59 8.03 -8.82
C THR A 271 4.69 9.25 -8.69
N PHE A 272 3.67 9.40 -9.52
CA PHE A 272 2.79 10.56 -9.47
C PHE A 272 1.36 10.24 -9.88
N LEU A 273 0.42 11.05 -9.37
CA LEU A 273 -0.99 10.93 -9.64
C LEU A 273 -1.31 11.38 -11.08
N THR A 274 -2.09 10.57 -11.81
CA THR A 274 -2.43 10.85 -13.22
C THR A 274 -3.87 11.28 -13.43
N GLU A 275 -4.77 10.90 -12.52
CA GLU A 275 -6.18 11.25 -12.59
C GLU A 275 -6.70 11.77 -11.25
N ASN A 276 -7.60 12.75 -11.31
CA ASN A 276 -8.33 13.21 -10.13
C ASN A 276 -9.31 12.12 -9.67
N GLN A 277 -9.39 11.93 -8.36
CA GLN A 277 -10.52 11.21 -7.79
C GLN A 277 -11.76 12.03 -8.04
N THR A 278 -12.60 11.60 -8.96
CA THR A 278 -13.92 12.18 -9.05
C THR A 278 -14.71 11.72 -7.84
N THR A 279 -15.16 12.68 -7.00
CA THR A 279 -16.18 12.44 -5.95
C THR A 279 -17.57 12.17 -6.56
N SER A 280 -17.66 11.93 -7.83
CA SER A 280 -18.73 11.11 -8.34
C SER A 280 -18.59 9.80 -7.57
N ALA A 281 -19.55 9.51 -6.69
CA ALA A 281 -19.90 8.13 -6.50
C ALA A 281 -19.79 7.52 -7.90
N HIS A 282 -18.76 6.76 -8.18
CA HIS A 282 -18.79 5.85 -9.28
C HIS A 282 -20.01 5.02 -8.92
N ILE A 283 -21.16 5.46 -9.42
CA ILE A 283 -22.24 4.54 -9.64
C ILE A 283 -21.57 3.61 -10.64
N LEU A 284 -20.88 2.60 -10.09
CA LEU A 284 -20.65 1.36 -10.83
C LEU A 284 -22.00 1.16 -11.50
N PRO A 285 -22.11 1.21 -12.83
CA PRO A 285 -23.40 1.00 -13.46
C PRO A 285 -23.93 -0.22 -12.77
N ASN A 286 -25.01 -0.08 -12.01
CA ASN A 286 -25.49 -1.11 -11.08
C ASN A 286 -25.87 -2.27 -11.98
N ILE A 287 -24.86 -3.11 -12.28
CA ILE A 287 -25.04 -4.28 -13.14
C ILE A 287 -25.89 -5.19 -12.28
N SER A 288 -27.19 -5.08 -12.49
CA SER A 288 -28.05 -6.08 -11.92
C SER A 288 -27.73 -7.39 -12.60
N VAL A 289 -27.07 -8.24 -11.85
CA VAL A 289 -26.94 -9.66 -12.19
C VAL A 289 -27.94 -10.41 -11.31
N ASP A 290 -28.94 -10.94 -11.94
CA ASP A 290 -29.93 -11.78 -11.28
C ASP A 290 -29.67 -13.24 -11.63
N VAL A 291 -29.70 -14.11 -10.62
CA VAL A 291 -29.56 -15.54 -10.81
C VAL A 291 -30.70 -16.24 -10.10
N TYR A 292 -31.56 -16.90 -10.86
CA TYR A 292 -32.77 -17.53 -10.35
C TYR A 292 -33.11 -18.82 -11.11
N PRO A 293 -33.84 -19.75 -10.45
CA PRO A 293 -34.16 -19.80 -9.03
C PRO A 293 -32.92 -20.10 -8.18
N ASN A 294 -32.88 -19.56 -6.96
CA ASN A 294 -31.88 -19.89 -5.95
C ASN A 294 -32.60 -19.97 -4.58
N PRO A 295 -32.74 -21.16 -3.96
CA PRO A 295 -32.20 -22.48 -4.36
C PRO A 295 -32.75 -23.02 -5.68
N THR A 296 -31.97 -23.91 -6.34
CA THR A 296 -32.34 -24.58 -7.57
C THR A 296 -32.36 -26.12 -7.44
N LEU A 297 -33.22 -26.78 -8.21
CA LEU A 297 -33.21 -28.26 -8.35
C LEU A 297 -32.39 -28.71 -9.57
N LYS A 298 -32.38 -27.93 -10.66
CA LYS A 298 -31.75 -28.34 -11.93
C LYS A 298 -31.11 -27.18 -12.69
N THR A 299 -31.88 -26.15 -13.02
CA THR A 299 -31.46 -25.10 -13.94
C THR A 299 -31.58 -23.75 -13.30
N ILE A 300 -30.62 -22.90 -13.52
CA ILE A 300 -30.68 -21.49 -13.18
C ILE A 300 -30.68 -20.65 -14.44
N THR A 301 -31.25 -19.46 -14.34
CA THR A 301 -31.16 -18.41 -15.34
C THR A 301 -30.27 -17.33 -14.78
N ILE A 302 -29.29 -16.91 -15.56
CA ILE A 302 -28.38 -15.79 -15.27
C ILE A 302 -28.83 -14.65 -16.18
N SER A 303 -29.17 -13.50 -15.59
CA SER A 303 -29.62 -12.31 -16.31
C SER A 303 -28.78 -11.10 -15.95
N THR A 304 -28.42 -10.26 -16.94
CA THR A 304 -27.70 -9.02 -16.76
C THR A 304 -28.21 -7.95 -17.70
N SER A 305 -28.05 -6.68 -17.33
CA SER A 305 -28.42 -5.53 -18.17
C SER A 305 -27.45 -5.29 -19.33
N ILE A 306 -26.27 -5.92 -19.34
CA ILE A 306 -25.18 -5.65 -20.29
C ILE A 306 -25.06 -6.76 -21.35
N ASN A 307 -24.70 -6.37 -22.56
CA ASN A 307 -24.35 -7.31 -23.64
C ASN A 307 -22.89 -7.74 -23.49
N ASN A 308 -22.55 -8.94 -24.04
CA ASN A 308 -21.19 -9.49 -24.07
C ASN A 308 -20.59 -9.74 -22.67
N SER A 309 -21.37 -10.40 -21.83
CA SER A 309 -20.94 -10.85 -20.52
C SER A 309 -20.40 -12.29 -20.59
N GLU A 310 -19.62 -12.66 -19.61
CA GLU A 310 -19.12 -14.01 -19.41
C GLU A 310 -19.52 -14.50 -18.02
N PHE A 311 -19.95 -15.74 -17.87
CA PHE A 311 -20.10 -16.34 -16.54
C PHE A 311 -19.17 -17.55 -16.37
N VAL A 312 -18.71 -17.72 -15.13
CA VAL A 312 -17.93 -18.87 -14.69
C VAL A 312 -18.65 -19.51 -13.52
N VAL A 313 -18.94 -20.81 -13.60
CA VAL A 313 -19.49 -21.59 -12.50
C VAL A 313 -18.39 -22.39 -11.85
N SER A 314 -18.29 -22.32 -10.52
CA SER A 314 -17.31 -23.10 -9.74
C SER A 314 -17.97 -23.79 -8.55
N ASP A 315 -17.35 -24.87 -8.07
CA ASP A 315 -17.69 -25.52 -6.80
C ASP A 315 -17.08 -24.76 -5.61
N ILE A 316 -17.32 -25.25 -4.39
CA ILE A 316 -16.82 -24.65 -3.14
C ILE A 316 -15.29 -24.67 -3.00
N ASN A 317 -14.59 -25.47 -3.82
CA ASN A 317 -13.13 -25.57 -3.82
C ASN A 317 -12.52 -24.71 -4.93
N GLY A 318 -13.35 -23.89 -5.63
CA GLY A 318 -12.90 -23.07 -6.73
C GLY A 318 -12.69 -23.79 -8.05
N LYS A 319 -13.00 -25.11 -8.13
CA LYS A 319 -12.91 -25.86 -9.39
C LYS A 319 -13.94 -25.35 -10.38
N VAL A 320 -13.47 -24.85 -11.52
CA VAL A 320 -14.33 -24.37 -12.60
C VAL A 320 -15.08 -25.54 -13.24
N LEU A 321 -16.41 -25.44 -13.30
CA LEU A 321 -17.31 -26.40 -13.89
C LEU A 321 -17.76 -26.00 -15.30
N SER A 322 -17.97 -24.70 -15.52
CA SER A 322 -18.33 -24.15 -16.82
C SER A 322 -17.87 -22.70 -16.93
N LYS A 323 -17.59 -22.29 -18.18
CA LYS A 323 -17.27 -20.91 -18.53
C LYS A 323 -17.89 -20.60 -19.90
N GLU A 324 -18.81 -19.64 -19.95
CA GLU A 324 -19.55 -19.33 -21.17
C GLU A 324 -19.76 -17.82 -21.34
N ARG A 325 -19.72 -17.36 -22.61
CA ARG A 325 -20.09 -15.99 -22.96
C ARG A 325 -21.58 -15.93 -23.33
N PHE A 326 -22.22 -14.85 -22.92
CA PHE A 326 -23.63 -14.66 -23.18
C PHE A 326 -24.00 -13.18 -23.37
N SER A 327 -25.20 -12.97 -23.88
CA SER A 327 -25.76 -11.61 -24.05
C SER A 327 -27.08 -11.53 -23.32
N LYS A 328 -27.13 -10.68 -22.30
CA LYS A 328 -28.28 -10.41 -21.43
C LYS A 328 -28.77 -11.59 -20.59
N THR A 329 -28.94 -12.78 -21.16
CA THR A 329 -29.50 -13.91 -20.43
C THR A 329 -28.88 -15.22 -20.90
N SER A 330 -28.56 -16.11 -19.96
CA SER A 330 -28.12 -17.49 -20.23
C SER A 330 -28.70 -18.44 -19.19
N GLN A 331 -28.60 -19.73 -19.45
CA GLN A 331 -29.02 -20.79 -18.52
C GLN A 331 -27.89 -21.77 -18.27
N PHE A 332 -27.76 -22.19 -17.01
CA PHE A 332 -26.84 -23.27 -16.63
C PHE A 332 -27.58 -24.39 -15.97
N ASN A 333 -27.28 -25.62 -16.40
CA ASN A 333 -27.94 -26.84 -15.94
C ASN A 333 -27.07 -27.57 -14.93
N PHE A 334 -27.55 -27.68 -13.69
CA PHE A 334 -26.91 -28.42 -12.59
C PHE A 334 -27.29 -29.89 -12.49
N SER A 335 -28.06 -30.47 -13.44
CA SER A 335 -28.63 -31.82 -13.30
C SER A 335 -27.56 -32.88 -13.02
N GLU A 336 -26.36 -32.72 -13.56
CA GLU A 336 -25.24 -33.66 -13.41
C GLU A 336 -24.34 -33.40 -12.23
N TYR A 337 -24.62 -32.35 -11.47
CA TYR A 337 -23.79 -31.94 -10.34
C TYR A 337 -24.45 -32.30 -9.01
N PRO A 338 -23.69 -32.64 -7.95
CA PRO A 338 -24.24 -32.96 -6.63
C PRO A 338 -25.02 -31.81 -6.00
N SER A 339 -25.93 -32.13 -5.06
CA SER A 339 -26.51 -31.08 -4.20
C SER A 339 -25.40 -30.42 -3.38
N GLY A 340 -25.45 -29.08 -3.25
CA GLY A 340 -24.39 -28.33 -2.59
C GLY A 340 -24.41 -26.85 -2.91
N VAL A 341 -23.32 -26.16 -2.52
CA VAL A 341 -23.10 -24.76 -2.77
C VAL A 341 -22.15 -24.59 -3.95
N TYR A 342 -22.52 -23.66 -4.84
CA TYR A 342 -21.75 -23.28 -6.02
C TYR A 342 -21.63 -21.78 -6.09
N PHE A 343 -20.63 -21.28 -6.82
CA PHE A 343 -20.43 -19.88 -7.06
C PHE A 343 -20.51 -19.58 -8.56
N ILE A 344 -21.14 -18.46 -8.88
CA ILE A 344 -21.17 -17.93 -10.23
C ILE A 344 -20.48 -16.58 -10.21
N LYS A 345 -19.42 -16.45 -10.99
CA LYS A 345 -18.74 -15.22 -11.29
C LYS A 345 -19.28 -14.72 -12.64
N VAL A 346 -19.86 -13.53 -12.69
CA VAL A 346 -20.29 -12.89 -13.94
C VAL A 346 -19.35 -11.71 -14.20
N ILE A 347 -18.74 -11.73 -15.38
CA ILE A 347 -17.80 -10.71 -15.86
C ILE A 347 -18.47 -9.95 -16.99
N SER A 348 -18.54 -8.63 -16.91
CA SER A 348 -19.17 -7.80 -17.93
C SER A 348 -18.40 -6.48 -18.07
N GLY A 349 -17.53 -6.38 -19.09
CA GLY A 349 -16.53 -5.34 -19.19
C GLY A 349 -15.54 -5.44 -18.01
N GLU A 350 -15.36 -4.34 -17.31
CA GLU A 350 -14.50 -4.27 -16.11
C GLU A 350 -15.23 -4.68 -14.81
N ASN A 351 -16.51 -5.04 -14.89
CA ASN A 351 -17.32 -5.36 -13.72
C ASN A 351 -17.37 -6.87 -13.48
N VAL A 352 -17.21 -7.25 -12.21
CA VAL A 352 -17.28 -8.63 -11.76
C VAL A 352 -18.30 -8.75 -10.62
N VAL A 353 -19.25 -9.65 -10.77
CA VAL A 353 -20.28 -9.93 -9.76
C VAL A 353 -20.27 -11.41 -9.37
N PHE A 354 -20.24 -11.69 -8.08
CA PHE A 354 -20.32 -13.06 -7.55
C PHE A 354 -21.72 -13.33 -7.00
N LYS A 355 -22.24 -14.51 -7.29
CA LYS A 355 -23.50 -15.00 -6.73
C LYS A 355 -23.32 -16.43 -6.18
N LYS A 356 -23.75 -16.63 -4.95
CA LYS A 356 -23.82 -17.96 -4.33
C LYS A 356 -25.10 -18.67 -4.76
N ILE A 357 -25.00 -19.91 -5.19
CA ILE A 357 -26.13 -20.77 -5.61
C ILE A 357 -26.19 -21.96 -4.69
N VAL A 358 -27.40 -22.30 -4.25
CA VAL A 358 -27.68 -23.51 -3.48
C VAL A 358 -28.45 -24.48 -4.37
N LYS A 359 -27.80 -25.60 -4.70
CA LYS A 359 -28.47 -26.74 -5.39
C LYS A 359 -29.02 -27.70 -4.34
N GLN A 360 -30.28 -27.98 -4.43
CA GLN A 360 -31.00 -28.97 -3.66
C GLN A 360 -31.02 -30.35 -4.35
#